data_3b8e96d9a3ec732f5e221a38705f4a66
#
_entry.id   3b8e96d9a3ec732f5e221a38705f4a66
#
_cell.length_a   1.000
_cell.length_b   1.000
_cell.length_c   1.000
_cell.angle_alpha   90.00
_cell.angle_beta   90.00
_cell.angle_gamma   90.00
#
_symmetry.space_group_name_H-M   'P 1'
#
loop_
_entity.id
_entity.type
_entity.pdbx_description
1 polymer ?
#
loop_
_entity_poly.entity_id
_entity_poly.type
_entity_poly.pdbx_seq_one_letter_code
_entity_poly.pdbx_strand_id
1 'polypeptide(L)'
;MPTDVTLKKVRLSVSNAVHSLAVLVARDEGLFRDQGLDVEVVRTPGSAHVDTDRQAVRDAIFERPLEALYNTGGVDQFRLCEWGVVKRAVDGELCGQRPAKIVALGAAMSKFAIVASPHSGIFEPEQLKDTPVAVTVYNGSHFTTLKMLEGFLRKDEIKVTNAGTMHQRLEALRRGELAAATFNEPWISVAQKQGFPIIMESHSTRSEAASEEMDGPTLAAMFRAEAEAAKMINANPGPYAHYITEEARGLLEPNELQTWRLLYAPPTPYTRERFERTYQWMLGYPELVTPGATYESVVDNRAWE
;
A
#
# COMPACT_ATOMS: atom_id res chain seq x y z
N MET A 1 -41.49 14.17 -6.82
CA MET A 1 -40.29 15.00 -6.76
C MET A 1 -39.20 14.15 -6.14
N PRO A 2 -38.04 13.95 -6.73
CA PRO A 2 -36.97 13.25 -6.03
C PRO A 2 -36.60 14.09 -4.81
N THR A 3 -36.68 13.51 -3.65
CA THR A 3 -36.12 14.07 -2.42
C THR A 3 -34.64 14.27 -2.65
N ASP A 4 -34.19 15.51 -2.55
CA ASP A 4 -32.78 15.88 -2.61
C ASP A 4 -32.07 15.18 -1.42
N VAL A 5 -31.53 13.99 -1.69
CA VAL A 5 -30.83 13.22 -0.65
C VAL A 5 -29.48 13.90 -0.46
N THR A 6 -29.33 14.59 0.64
CA THR A 6 -28.02 15.21 0.99
C THR A 6 -27.00 14.11 1.21
N LEU A 7 -26.07 13.94 0.27
CA LEU A 7 -24.98 12.97 0.36
C LEU A 7 -23.98 13.39 1.43
N LYS A 8 -23.47 12.43 2.20
CA LYS A 8 -22.41 12.68 3.18
C LYS A 8 -21.07 12.77 2.47
N LYS A 9 -20.38 13.91 2.66
CA LYS A 9 -19.05 14.11 2.07
C LYS A 9 -17.98 13.32 2.80
N VAL A 10 -17.10 12.67 2.04
CA VAL A 10 -15.92 11.93 2.54
C VAL A 10 -14.75 12.19 1.60
N ARG A 11 -13.57 12.47 2.15
CA ARG A 11 -12.34 12.72 1.39
C ARG A 11 -11.37 11.55 1.60
N LEU A 12 -10.99 10.91 0.49
CA LEU A 12 -10.10 9.75 0.49
C LEU A 12 -8.80 10.08 -0.23
N SER A 13 -7.68 9.63 0.32
CA SER A 13 -6.40 9.73 -0.38
C SER A 13 -6.18 8.59 -1.36
N VAL A 14 -5.60 8.88 -2.51
CA VAL A 14 -5.11 7.91 -3.49
C VAL A 14 -3.67 8.26 -3.86
N SER A 15 -2.72 7.41 -3.46
CA SER A 15 -1.30 7.57 -3.77
C SER A 15 -0.80 6.62 -4.86
N ASN A 16 -1.53 5.53 -5.12
CA ASN A 16 -1.18 4.53 -6.11
C ASN A 16 -2.46 3.81 -6.58
N ALA A 17 -2.64 3.72 -7.89
CA ALA A 17 -3.88 3.22 -8.47
C ALA A 17 -4.12 1.74 -8.14
N VAL A 18 -3.11 0.87 -8.22
CA VAL A 18 -3.29 -0.56 -7.91
C VAL A 18 -3.75 -0.80 -6.47
N HIS A 19 -3.36 0.05 -5.54
CA HIS A 19 -3.77 -0.05 -4.14
C HIS A 19 -5.16 0.52 -3.87
N SER A 20 -5.64 1.40 -4.75
CA SER A 20 -6.87 2.16 -4.57
C SER A 20 -7.89 1.91 -5.68
N LEU A 21 -7.68 0.89 -6.52
CA LEU A 21 -8.54 0.65 -7.69
C LEU A 21 -10.00 0.46 -7.30
N ALA A 22 -10.28 -0.27 -6.21
CA ALA A 22 -11.65 -0.45 -5.73
C ALA A 22 -12.33 0.88 -5.38
N VAL A 23 -11.60 1.85 -4.83
CA VAL A 23 -12.12 3.20 -4.57
C VAL A 23 -12.36 3.98 -5.86
N LEU A 24 -11.42 3.93 -6.81
CA LEU A 24 -11.55 4.62 -8.09
C LEU A 24 -12.75 4.08 -8.87
N VAL A 25 -12.90 2.76 -8.93
CA VAL A 25 -14.04 2.10 -9.57
C VAL A 25 -15.35 2.42 -8.81
N ALA A 26 -15.38 2.32 -7.48
CA ALA A 26 -16.58 2.65 -6.71
C ALA A 26 -17.03 4.10 -6.91
N ARG A 27 -16.10 5.03 -7.06
CA ARG A 27 -16.42 6.43 -7.38
C ARG A 27 -17.01 6.58 -8.78
N ASP A 28 -16.35 6.03 -9.79
CA ASP A 28 -16.68 6.29 -11.21
C ASP A 28 -17.90 5.50 -11.67
N GLU A 29 -18.15 4.32 -11.05
CA GLU A 29 -19.38 3.53 -11.25
C GLU A 29 -20.55 4.01 -10.37
N GLY A 30 -20.36 5.05 -9.55
CA GLY A 30 -21.43 5.64 -8.72
C GLY A 30 -21.76 4.86 -7.45
N LEU A 31 -21.03 3.79 -7.11
CA LEU A 31 -21.33 2.91 -5.99
C LEU A 31 -21.32 3.63 -4.63
N PHE A 32 -20.48 4.65 -4.46
CA PHE A 32 -20.50 5.47 -3.25
C PHE A 32 -21.79 6.28 -3.14
N ARG A 33 -22.29 6.85 -4.25
CA ARG A 33 -23.55 7.61 -4.28
C ARG A 33 -24.75 6.72 -3.93
N ASP A 34 -24.73 5.47 -4.41
CA ASP A 34 -25.75 4.48 -4.09
C ASP A 34 -25.78 4.14 -2.59
N GLN A 35 -24.66 4.36 -1.88
CA GLN A 35 -24.53 4.24 -0.44
C GLN A 35 -24.75 5.58 0.31
N GLY A 36 -25.21 6.63 -0.35
CA GLY A 36 -25.47 7.94 0.26
C GLY A 36 -24.21 8.79 0.49
N LEU A 37 -23.10 8.49 -0.17
CA LEU A 37 -21.83 9.17 0.00
C LEU A 37 -21.43 10.00 -1.24
N ASP A 38 -20.89 11.20 -0.99
CA ASP A 38 -20.19 12.03 -1.96
C ASP A 38 -18.69 11.94 -1.67
N VAL A 39 -17.99 11.07 -2.42
CA VAL A 39 -16.58 10.77 -2.18
C VAL A 39 -15.69 11.61 -3.08
N GLU A 40 -14.91 12.49 -2.46
CA GLU A 40 -13.82 13.22 -3.10
C GLU A 40 -12.51 12.43 -2.99
N VAL A 41 -11.88 12.18 -4.12
CA VAL A 41 -10.57 11.51 -4.18
C VAL A 41 -9.47 12.56 -4.31
N VAL A 42 -8.61 12.64 -3.29
CA VAL A 42 -7.44 13.50 -3.26
C VAL A 42 -6.22 12.68 -3.68
N ARG A 43 -5.69 12.95 -4.86
CA ARG A 43 -4.46 12.29 -5.34
C ARG A 43 -3.23 12.88 -4.65
N THR A 44 -2.42 12.02 -4.05
CA THR A 44 -1.10 12.39 -3.52
C THR A 44 0.00 11.84 -4.42
N PRO A 45 1.13 12.55 -4.58
CA PRO A 45 2.30 11.97 -5.23
C PRO A 45 2.65 10.65 -4.54
N GLY A 46 3.01 9.63 -5.33
CA GLY A 46 3.58 8.39 -4.79
C GLY A 46 4.76 8.74 -3.87
N SER A 47 5.07 7.85 -2.90
CA SER A 47 6.07 8.10 -1.86
C SER A 47 7.36 8.66 -2.47
N ALA A 48 7.59 9.96 -2.23
CA ALA A 48 8.81 10.63 -2.61
C ALA A 48 9.99 10.05 -1.81
N HIS A 49 11.17 10.17 -2.38
CA HIS A 49 12.42 9.85 -1.71
C HIS A 49 12.50 10.64 -0.38
N VAL A 50 12.60 9.93 0.73
CA VAL A 50 12.92 10.51 2.02
C VAL A 50 14.41 10.30 2.23
N ASP A 51 15.16 11.38 2.38
CA ASP A 51 16.62 11.34 2.60
C ASP A 51 16.92 10.63 3.93
N THR A 52 17.89 9.72 3.95
CA THR A 52 18.01 8.68 4.97
C THR A 52 19.13 8.89 5.96
N ASP A 53 19.06 9.90 6.80
CA ASP A 53 19.70 9.81 8.11
C ASP A 53 18.76 9.02 9.05
N ARG A 54 19.24 7.93 9.71
CA ARG A 54 18.40 6.94 10.40
C ARG A 54 17.48 7.52 11.48
N GLN A 55 17.83 8.64 12.09
CA GLN A 55 17.01 9.32 13.10
C GLN A 55 15.95 10.22 12.44
N ALA A 56 16.32 10.94 11.40
CA ALA A 56 15.40 11.78 10.62
C ALA A 56 14.36 10.95 9.85
N VAL A 57 14.69 9.71 9.47
CA VAL A 57 13.76 8.82 8.73
C VAL A 57 12.54 8.43 9.58
N ARG A 58 12.67 8.25 10.89
CA ARG A 58 11.54 7.87 11.75
C ARG A 58 10.46 8.95 11.74
N ASP A 59 10.86 10.21 11.85
CA ASP A 59 9.95 11.36 11.89
C ASP A 59 9.53 11.78 10.45
N ALA A 60 10.44 11.66 9.50
CA ALA A 60 10.20 12.00 8.09
C ALA A 60 9.12 11.13 7.41
N ILE A 61 8.78 9.94 7.93
CA ILE A 61 7.65 9.17 7.39
C ILE A 61 6.32 9.91 7.54
N PHE A 62 6.17 10.74 8.59
CA PHE A 62 4.95 11.50 8.85
C PHE A 62 4.84 12.77 8.01
N GLU A 63 5.94 13.21 7.38
CA GLU A 63 5.99 14.33 6.44
C GLU A 63 5.69 13.91 5.00
N ARG A 64 5.51 12.62 4.73
CA ARG A 64 5.11 12.16 3.40
C ARG A 64 3.77 12.78 2.99
N PRO A 65 3.56 13.01 1.69
CA PRO A 65 2.35 13.70 1.21
C PRO A 65 1.04 13.12 1.76
N LEU A 66 0.93 11.80 1.88
CA LEU A 66 -0.25 11.14 2.42
C LEU A 66 -0.44 11.42 3.91
N GLU A 67 0.61 11.21 4.69
CA GLU A 67 0.58 11.40 6.14
C GLU A 67 0.39 12.89 6.49
N ALA A 68 1.09 13.80 5.80
CA ALA A 68 0.90 15.24 5.96
C ALA A 68 -0.54 15.66 5.65
N LEU A 69 -1.12 15.12 4.56
CA LEU A 69 -2.49 15.42 4.17
C LEU A 69 -3.50 14.95 5.24
N TYR A 70 -3.31 13.74 5.78
CA TYR A 70 -4.16 13.24 6.87
C TYR A 70 -3.97 14.04 8.17
N ASN A 71 -2.74 14.33 8.56
CA ASN A 71 -2.44 15.08 9.78
C ASN A 71 -3.05 16.49 9.79
N THR A 72 -3.14 17.12 8.63
CA THR A 72 -3.76 18.47 8.47
C THR A 72 -5.28 18.41 8.27
N GLY A 73 -5.90 17.23 8.30
CA GLY A 73 -7.32 17.07 8.07
C GLY A 73 -7.75 17.23 6.61
N GLY A 74 -6.81 17.13 5.67
CA GLY A 74 -7.10 17.20 4.23
C GLY A 74 -7.82 15.96 3.69
N VAL A 75 -7.72 14.83 4.39
CA VAL A 75 -8.50 13.60 4.12
C VAL A 75 -9.02 12.99 5.41
N ASP A 76 -10.10 12.23 5.30
CA ASP A 76 -10.81 11.63 6.43
C ASP A 76 -10.34 10.19 6.69
N GLN A 77 -9.89 9.52 5.65
CA GLN A 77 -9.39 8.15 5.66
C GLN A 77 -8.20 8.00 4.71
N PHE A 78 -7.30 7.07 5.04
CA PHE A 78 -6.19 6.67 4.18
C PHE A 78 -5.96 5.16 4.24
N ARG A 79 -5.20 4.65 3.26
CA ARG A 79 -4.78 3.25 3.21
C ARG A 79 -3.29 3.11 3.02
N LEU A 80 -2.72 2.15 3.73
CA LEU A 80 -1.32 1.74 3.59
C LEU A 80 -1.24 0.21 3.54
N CYS A 81 -0.04 -0.33 3.38
CA CYS A 81 0.18 -1.74 3.70
C CYS A 81 -0.10 -1.98 5.19
N GLU A 82 -0.49 -3.18 5.53
CA GLU A 82 -0.85 -3.59 6.90
C GLU A 82 0.19 -3.14 7.94
N TRP A 83 1.47 -3.42 7.69
CA TRP A 83 2.57 -3.02 8.58
C TRP A 83 2.69 -1.49 8.69
N GLY A 84 2.52 -0.79 7.58
CA GLY A 84 2.58 0.68 7.54
C GLY A 84 1.48 1.32 8.39
N VAL A 85 0.26 0.77 8.39
CA VAL A 85 -0.82 1.28 9.25
C VAL A 85 -0.56 0.97 10.72
N VAL A 86 -0.08 -0.24 11.04
CA VAL A 86 0.31 -0.58 12.43
C VAL A 86 1.39 0.37 12.93
N LYS A 87 2.46 0.56 12.15
CA LYS A 87 3.51 1.54 12.49
C LYS A 87 2.94 2.94 12.67
N ARG A 88 2.08 3.39 11.74
CA ARG A 88 1.48 4.73 11.79
C ARG A 88 0.58 4.93 13.03
N ALA A 89 -0.19 3.92 13.40
CA ALA A 89 -1.06 3.99 14.56
C ALA A 89 -0.24 4.04 15.87
N VAL A 90 0.79 3.20 15.98
CA VAL A 90 1.62 3.12 17.17
C VAL A 90 2.57 4.32 17.31
N ASP A 91 3.43 4.53 16.33
CA ASP A 91 4.48 5.55 16.40
C ASP A 91 3.93 6.96 16.19
N GLY A 92 2.81 7.11 15.47
CA GLY A 92 2.17 8.40 15.21
C GLY A 92 1.64 9.06 16.48
N GLU A 93 1.03 8.31 17.37
CA GLU A 93 0.57 8.82 18.66
C GLU A 93 1.76 9.30 19.51
N LEU A 94 2.85 8.52 19.56
CA LEU A 94 4.07 8.89 20.26
C LEU A 94 4.74 10.16 19.71
N CYS A 95 4.55 10.43 18.42
CA CYS A 95 5.09 11.62 17.75
C CYS A 95 4.07 12.78 17.68
N GLY A 96 2.97 12.73 18.41
CA GLY A 96 1.93 13.78 18.46
C GLY A 96 1.20 14.01 17.14
N GLN A 97 1.14 12.99 16.27
CA GLN A 97 0.42 13.06 15.00
C GLN A 97 -1.09 12.86 15.22
N ARG A 98 -1.92 13.30 14.27
CA ARG A 98 -3.37 13.08 14.32
C ARG A 98 -3.66 11.58 14.53
N PRO A 99 -4.43 11.18 15.56
CA PRO A 99 -4.73 9.78 15.84
C PRO A 99 -5.38 9.07 14.63
N ALA A 100 -5.03 7.80 14.44
CA ALA A 100 -5.63 6.94 13.42
C ALA A 100 -5.66 5.52 13.93
N LYS A 101 -6.81 4.83 13.76
CA LYS A 101 -6.95 3.40 14.03
C LYS A 101 -7.22 2.63 12.76
N ILE A 102 -6.83 1.37 12.73
CA ILE A 102 -7.21 0.44 11.66
C ILE A 102 -8.70 0.17 11.79
N VAL A 103 -9.45 0.50 10.74
CA VAL A 103 -10.92 0.32 10.71
C VAL A 103 -11.36 -0.82 9.79
N ALA A 104 -10.45 -1.34 8.97
CA ALA A 104 -10.66 -2.52 8.12
C ALA A 104 -9.36 -3.12 7.59
N LEU A 105 -9.40 -4.40 7.26
CA LEU A 105 -8.58 -4.96 6.22
C LEU A 105 -9.20 -4.54 4.87
N GLY A 106 -8.46 -3.78 4.07
CA GLY A 106 -8.99 -3.15 2.85
C GLY A 106 -9.09 -4.09 1.65
N ALA A 107 -9.71 -3.61 0.59
CA ALA A 107 -10.04 -4.42 -0.59
C ALA A 107 -8.81 -4.90 -1.39
N ALA A 108 -7.71 -4.16 -1.41
CA ALA A 108 -6.59 -4.48 -2.28
C ALA A 108 -5.63 -5.52 -1.68
N MET A 109 -5.33 -6.56 -2.46
CA MET A 109 -4.28 -7.54 -2.22
C MET A 109 -3.15 -7.28 -3.21
N SER A 110 -2.25 -6.37 -2.87
CA SER A 110 -1.23 -5.87 -3.79
C SER A 110 -0.08 -6.86 -3.98
N LYS A 111 0.21 -7.19 -5.23
CA LYS A 111 1.43 -7.94 -5.58
C LYS A 111 2.65 -7.05 -5.47
N PHE A 112 3.74 -7.66 -4.99
CA PHE A 112 5.09 -7.11 -5.01
C PHE A 112 6.03 -8.15 -5.58
N ALA A 113 7.03 -7.68 -6.35
CA ALA A 113 8.06 -8.53 -6.90
C ALA A 113 9.45 -7.95 -6.61
N ILE A 114 10.41 -8.80 -6.28
CA ILE A 114 11.82 -8.48 -6.35
C ILE A 114 12.28 -8.74 -7.79
N VAL A 115 12.78 -7.70 -8.42
CA VAL A 115 13.27 -7.70 -9.80
C VAL A 115 14.77 -7.42 -9.77
N ALA A 116 15.54 -8.22 -10.48
CA ALA A 116 16.99 -8.03 -10.59
C ALA A 116 17.37 -7.25 -11.85
N SER A 117 18.53 -6.61 -11.79
CA SER A 117 19.17 -6.04 -12.98
C SER A 117 19.53 -7.17 -13.96
N PRO A 118 19.32 -6.98 -15.28
CA PRO A 118 19.78 -7.93 -16.29
C PRO A 118 21.31 -8.16 -16.26
N HIS A 119 22.06 -7.24 -15.65
CA HIS A 119 23.52 -7.28 -15.56
C HIS A 119 24.03 -7.89 -14.24
N SER A 120 23.15 -8.20 -13.29
CA SER A 120 23.54 -8.64 -11.94
C SER A 120 23.96 -10.12 -11.86
N GLY A 121 23.46 -10.95 -12.77
CA GLY A 121 23.61 -12.42 -12.68
C GLY A 121 22.78 -13.05 -11.56
N ILE A 122 21.80 -12.32 -10.98
CA ILE A 122 20.92 -12.78 -9.91
C ILE A 122 19.67 -13.40 -10.54
N PHE A 123 19.40 -14.67 -10.21
CA PHE A 123 18.25 -15.43 -10.68
C PHE A 123 17.49 -16.14 -9.53
N GLU A 124 18.11 -16.24 -8.35
CA GLU A 124 17.59 -16.95 -7.19
C GLU A 124 17.65 -16.08 -5.95
N PRO A 125 16.70 -16.23 -4.99
CA PRO A 125 16.65 -15.39 -3.78
C PRO A 125 17.89 -15.48 -2.91
N GLU A 126 18.56 -16.64 -2.84
CA GLU A 126 19.78 -16.87 -2.05
C GLU A 126 20.96 -16.01 -2.52
N GLN A 127 20.97 -15.66 -3.80
CA GLN A 127 22.00 -14.77 -4.37
C GLN A 127 21.87 -13.30 -3.91
N LEU A 128 20.74 -12.97 -3.24
CA LEU A 128 20.52 -11.65 -2.62
C LEU A 128 21.17 -11.54 -1.23
N LYS A 129 21.85 -12.57 -0.74
CA LYS A 129 22.61 -12.51 0.51
C LYS A 129 23.58 -11.32 0.48
N ASP A 130 23.48 -10.47 1.52
CA ASP A 130 24.27 -9.24 1.69
C ASP A 130 24.21 -8.24 0.52
N THR A 131 23.31 -8.47 -0.46
CA THR A 131 23.08 -7.57 -1.60
C THR A 131 21.92 -6.63 -1.28
N PRO A 132 22.12 -5.29 -1.31
CA PRO A 132 21.04 -4.36 -1.02
C PRO A 132 19.93 -4.40 -2.08
N VAL A 133 18.70 -4.71 -1.64
CA VAL A 133 17.49 -4.60 -2.46
C VAL A 133 16.89 -3.20 -2.30
N ALA A 134 16.71 -2.50 -3.40
CA ALA A 134 16.17 -1.14 -3.37
C ALA A 134 14.66 -1.12 -3.10
N VAL A 135 14.27 -0.37 -2.07
CA VAL A 135 12.90 -0.23 -1.58
C VAL A 135 12.57 1.23 -1.29
N THR A 136 11.31 1.53 -0.95
CA THR A 136 10.98 2.72 -0.16
C THR A 136 10.87 2.27 1.29
N VAL A 137 11.77 2.72 2.16
CA VAL A 137 11.79 2.30 3.58
C VAL A 137 10.50 2.70 4.29
N TYR A 138 10.06 1.85 5.24
CA TYR A 138 8.78 1.96 5.97
C TYR A 138 7.55 2.03 5.06
N ASN A 139 7.62 1.43 3.87
CA ASN A 139 6.51 1.30 2.93
C ASN A 139 6.30 -0.19 2.58
N GLY A 140 5.23 -0.49 1.84
CA GLY A 140 4.89 -1.85 1.42
C GLY A 140 6.05 -2.61 0.76
N SER A 141 6.84 -1.93 -0.07
CA SER A 141 8.03 -2.55 -0.68
C SER A 141 9.07 -2.99 0.35
N HIS A 142 9.32 -2.21 1.40
CA HIS A 142 10.26 -2.58 2.46
C HIS A 142 9.80 -3.82 3.22
N PHE A 143 8.61 -3.74 3.82
CA PHE A 143 8.08 -4.83 4.64
C PHE A 143 7.91 -6.12 3.83
N THR A 144 7.41 -6.02 2.59
CA THR A 144 7.22 -7.20 1.73
C THR A 144 8.54 -7.80 1.32
N THR A 145 9.59 -6.99 1.07
CA THR A 145 10.94 -7.49 0.78
C THR A 145 11.50 -8.30 1.94
N LEU A 146 11.43 -7.78 3.17
CA LEU A 146 11.85 -8.52 4.35
C LEU A 146 11.12 -9.86 4.47
N LYS A 147 9.78 -9.83 4.35
CA LYS A 147 8.94 -11.04 4.40
C LYS A 147 9.27 -12.06 3.32
N MET A 148 9.55 -11.61 2.11
CA MET A 148 9.92 -12.49 1.01
C MET A 148 11.25 -13.19 1.29
N LEU A 149 12.27 -12.42 1.70
CA LEU A 149 13.62 -12.94 1.83
C LEU A 149 13.86 -13.76 3.11
N GLU A 150 13.06 -13.60 4.17
CA GLU A 150 13.12 -14.42 5.39
C GLU A 150 12.92 -15.93 5.13
N GLY A 151 12.31 -16.30 4.01
CA GLY A 151 12.16 -17.71 3.61
C GLY A 151 13.45 -18.34 3.07
N PHE A 152 14.46 -17.53 2.74
CA PHE A 152 15.69 -17.95 2.04
C PHE A 152 16.97 -17.50 2.74
N LEU A 153 16.90 -16.38 3.47
CA LEU A 153 18.07 -15.74 4.09
C LEU A 153 17.80 -15.50 5.58
N ARG A 154 18.87 -15.47 6.36
CA ARG A 154 18.81 -15.01 7.75
C ARG A 154 18.56 -13.49 7.78
N LYS A 155 17.95 -12.97 8.83
CA LYS A 155 17.65 -11.53 8.98
C LYS A 155 18.88 -10.64 8.85
N ASP A 156 20.02 -11.08 9.37
CA ASP A 156 21.29 -10.34 9.29
C ASP A 156 21.93 -10.34 7.88
N GLU A 157 21.51 -11.24 7.01
CA GLU A 157 21.92 -11.34 5.60
C GLU A 157 21.02 -10.52 4.67
N ILE A 158 19.83 -10.13 5.11
CA ILE A 158 18.91 -9.32 4.31
C ILE A 158 19.32 -7.85 4.40
N LYS A 159 19.64 -7.25 3.24
CA LYS A 159 19.98 -5.83 3.13
C LYS A 159 18.95 -5.12 2.28
N VAL A 160 18.52 -3.96 2.74
CA VAL A 160 17.66 -3.06 1.95
C VAL A 160 18.30 -1.68 1.86
N THR A 161 18.03 -0.99 0.78
CA THR A 161 18.46 0.40 0.60
C THR A 161 17.28 1.26 0.15
N ASN A 162 17.22 2.49 0.64
CA ASN A 162 16.21 3.44 0.18
C ASN A 162 16.65 4.03 -1.16
N ALA A 163 15.83 3.87 -2.19
CA ALA A 163 16.18 4.35 -3.54
C ALA A 163 14.93 4.84 -4.28
N GLY A 164 14.75 6.12 -4.35
CA GLY A 164 13.86 6.84 -5.25
C GLY A 164 12.45 6.30 -5.48
N THR A 165 11.84 6.77 -6.54
CA THR A 165 10.56 6.26 -7.08
C THR A 165 10.77 4.92 -7.82
N MET A 166 9.69 4.19 -8.08
CA MET A 166 9.77 2.93 -8.84
C MET A 166 10.33 3.13 -10.25
N HIS A 167 9.98 4.24 -10.92
CA HIS A 167 10.58 4.59 -12.20
C HIS A 167 12.11 4.75 -12.09
N GLN A 168 12.59 5.51 -11.10
CA GLN A 168 14.02 5.71 -10.89
C GLN A 168 14.76 4.40 -10.58
N ARG A 169 14.15 3.50 -9.79
CA ARG A 169 14.71 2.17 -9.52
C ARG A 169 14.82 1.32 -10.78
N LEU A 170 13.79 1.33 -11.65
CA LEU A 170 13.82 0.60 -12.91
C LEU A 170 14.95 1.10 -13.81
N GLU A 171 15.12 2.41 -13.92
CA GLU A 171 16.22 3.00 -14.67
C GLU A 171 17.59 2.65 -14.09
N ALA A 172 17.72 2.66 -12.76
CA ALA A 172 18.95 2.28 -12.08
C ALA A 172 19.30 0.78 -12.26
N LEU A 173 18.29 -0.11 -12.24
CA LEU A 173 18.48 -1.53 -12.60
C LEU A 173 18.94 -1.68 -14.05
N ARG A 174 18.35 -0.92 -14.99
CA ARG A 174 18.72 -0.95 -16.41
C ARG A 174 20.17 -0.53 -16.62
N ARG A 175 20.67 0.45 -15.86
CA ARG A 175 22.05 0.91 -15.93
C ARG A 175 23.03 0.06 -15.11
N GLY A 176 22.54 -0.96 -14.38
CA GLY A 176 23.38 -1.77 -13.49
C GLY A 176 23.85 -1.05 -12.23
N GLU A 177 23.26 0.10 -11.89
CA GLU A 177 23.56 0.87 -10.67
C GLU A 177 22.95 0.23 -9.41
N LEU A 178 21.88 -0.55 -9.59
CA LEU A 178 21.25 -1.38 -8.58
C LEU A 178 21.28 -2.84 -9.05
N ALA A 179 21.53 -3.76 -8.12
CA ALA A 179 21.49 -5.19 -8.39
C ALA A 179 20.04 -5.72 -8.38
N ALA A 180 19.22 -5.26 -7.44
CA ALA A 180 17.83 -5.66 -7.31
C ALA A 180 16.96 -4.55 -6.70
N ALA A 181 15.66 -4.57 -7.00
CA ALA A 181 14.68 -3.64 -6.43
C ALA A 181 13.30 -4.28 -6.32
N THR A 182 12.48 -3.77 -5.41
CA THR A 182 11.09 -4.23 -5.23
C THR A 182 10.10 -3.27 -5.87
N PHE A 183 9.16 -3.85 -6.63
CA PHE A 183 8.12 -3.16 -7.38
C PHE A 183 6.74 -3.69 -7.04
N ASN A 184 5.72 -2.89 -7.33
CA ASN A 184 4.32 -3.31 -7.50
C ASN A 184 3.86 -2.97 -8.93
N GLU A 185 2.60 -3.29 -9.28
CA GLU A 185 2.03 -2.88 -10.56
C GLU A 185 1.87 -1.34 -10.65
N PRO A 186 2.08 -0.78 -11.83
CA PRO A 186 2.35 -1.41 -13.14
C PRO A 186 3.82 -1.79 -13.38
N TRP A 187 4.71 -1.47 -12.45
CA TRP A 187 6.17 -1.57 -12.66
C TRP A 187 6.67 -3.01 -12.75
N ILE A 188 5.95 -3.99 -12.18
CA ILE A 188 6.25 -5.42 -12.39
C ILE A 188 6.02 -5.78 -13.86
N SER A 189 4.86 -5.40 -14.43
CA SER A 189 4.55 -5.65 -15.82
C SER A 189 5.50 -4.93 -16.77
N VAL A 190 5.90 -3.69 -16.45
CA VAL A 190 6.93 -2.94 -17.22
C VAL A 190 8.28 -3.67 -17.19
N ALA A 191 8.74 -4.10 -16.02
CA ALA A 191 9.99 -4.84 -15.88
C ALA A 191 9.95 -6.16 -16.67
N GLN A 192 8.86 -6.91 -16.55
CA GLN A 192 8.65 -8.17 -17.29
C GLN A 192 8.66 -7.94 -18.80
N LYS A 193 7.94 -6.93 -19.31
CA LYS A 193 7.93 -6.54 -20.73
C LYS A 193 9.34 -6.22 -21.25
N GLN A 194 10.19 -5.65 -20.41
CA GLN A 194 11.56 -5.27 -20.74
C GLN A 194 12.57 -6.39 -20.50
N GLY A 195 12.13 -7.60 -20.12
CA GLY A 195 13.00 -8.76 -19.95
C GLY A 195 13.82 -8.78 -18.65
N PHE A 196 13.47 -7.99 -17.64
CA PHE A 196 14.14 -8.05 -16.34
C PHE A 196 13.79 -9.35 -15.60
N PRO A 197 14.78 -10.02 -14.96
CA PRO A 197 14.51 -11.20 -14.14
C PRO A 197 13.62 -10.85 -12.94
N ILE A 198 12.50 -11.55 -12.82
CA ILE A 198 11.66 -11.52 -11.60
C ILE A 198 12.14 -12.67 -10.71
N ILE A 199 12.72 -12.32 -9.55
CA ILE A 199 13.32 -13.28 -8.63
C ILE A 199 12.26 -13.98 -7.81
N MET A 200 11.29 -13.22 -7.30
CA MET A 200 10.14 -13.75 -6.56
C MET A 200 9.01 -12.74 -6.49
N GLU A 201 7.81 -13.27 -6.28
CA GLU A 201 6.60 -12.48 -6.06
C GLU A 201 5.92 -12.86 -4.75
N SER A 202 5.32 -11.90 -4.11
CA SER A 202 4.45 -12.09 -2.96
C SER A 202 3.32 -11.07 -2.99
N HIS A 203 2.48 -11.08 -1.97
CA HIS A 203 1.43 -10.07 -1.83
C HIS A 203 1.43 -9.47 -0.44
N SER A 204 0.94 -8.24 -0.35
CA SER A 204 0.60 -7.59 0.91
C SER A 204 -0.84 -7.10 0.86
N THR A 205 -1.53 -7.26 1.96
CA THR A 205 -2.86 -6.69 2.15
C THR A 205 -2.75 -5.20 2.47
N ARG A 206 -3.80 -4.48 2.14
CA ARG A 206 -3.97 -3.10 2.55
C ARG A 206 -4.84 -3.05 3.79
N SER A 207 -4.61 -2.06 4.63
CA SER A 207 -5.49 -1.73 5.75
C SER A 207 -5.98 -0.31 5.60
N GLU A 208 -7.23 -0.10 5.99
CA GLU A 208 -7.86 1.21 6.02
C GLU A 208 -7.68 1.80 7.41
N ALA A 209 -7.33 3.08 7.47
CA ALA A 209 -7.18 3.81 8.72
C ALA A 209 -7.95 5.12 8.70
N ALA A 210 -8.63 5.42 9.79
CA ALA A 210 -9.41 6.62 9.96
C ALA A 210 -9.29 7.16 11.40
N SER A 211 -9.65 8.44 11.58
CA SER A 211 -9.83 9.02 12.91
C SER A 211 -11.16 8.58 13.52
N GLU A 212 -11.30 8.77 14.83
CA GLU A 212 -12.55 8.48 15.55
C GLU A 212 -13.73 9.38 15.13
N GLU A 213 -13.46 10.49 14.46
CA GLU A 213 -14.48 11.39 13.91
C GLU A 213 -15.32 10.76 12.79
N MET A 214 -14.81 9.71 12.15
CA MET A 214 -15.49 9.02 11.08
C MET A 214 -16.38 7.91 11.65
N ASP A 215 -17.69 8.05 11.60
CA ASP A 215 -18.62 7.12 12.23
C ASP A 215 -18.70 5.75 11.55
N GLY A 216 -19.14 4.73 12.31
CA GLY A 216 -19.28 3.34 11.84
C GLY A 216 -20.21 3.19 10.63
N PRO A 217 -21.42 3.78 10.61
CA PRO A 217 -22.31 3.72 9.44
C PRO A 217 -21.68 4.25 8.14
N THR A 218 -20.92 5.33 8.22
CA THR A 218 -20.19 5.90 7.05
C THR A 218 -19.11 4.94 6.55
N LEU A 219 -18.30 4.40 7.46
CA LEU A 219 -17.29 3.39 7.12
C LEU A 219 -17.94 2.14 6.50
N ALA A 220 -19.04 1.64 7.09
CA ALA A 220 -19.77 0.49 6.57
C ALA A 220 -20.32 0.74 5.16
N ALA A 221 -20.85 1.94 4.90
CA ALA A 221 -21.31 2.35 3.57
C ALA A 221 -20.16 2.36 2.54
N MET A 222 -19.01 2.91 2.92
CA MET A 222 -17.80 2.90 2.08
C MET A 222 -17.35 1.47 1.75
N PHE A 223 -17.27 0.61 2.76
CA PHE A 223 -16.79 -0.76 2.56
C PHE A 223 -17.76 -1.62 1.74
N ARG A 224 -19.07 -1.35 1.79
CA ARG A 224 -20.04 -1.99 0.88
C ARG A 224 -19.79 -1.56 -0.57
N ALA A 225 -19.54 -0.29 -0.84
CA ALA A 225 -19.21 0.21 -2.18
C ALA A 225 -17.89 -0.39 -2.70
N GLU A 226 -16.85 -0.42 -1.86
CA GLU A 226 -15.57 -1.03 -2.22
C GLU A 226 -15.67 -2.55 -2.44
N ALA A 227 -16.52 -3.24 -1.68
CA ALA A 227 -16.77 -4.67 -1.88
C ALA A 227 -17.43 -4.97 -3.23
N GLU A 228 -18.36 -4.14 -3.66
CA GLU A 228 -19.00 -4.27 -4.97
C GLU A 228 -18.00 -3.96 -6.10
N ALA A 229 -17.23 -2.90 -5.97
CA ALA A 229 -16.15 -2.59 -6.90
C ALA A 229 -15.13 -3.73 -7.01
N ALA A 230 -14.75 -4.35 -5.90
CA ALA A 230 -13.85 -5.50 -5.89
C ALA A 230 -14.39 -6.68 -6.71
N LYS A 231 -15.70 -6.96 -6.63
CA LYS A 231 -16.36 -7.99 -7.46
C LYS A 231 -16.30 -7.64 -8.94
N MET A 232 -16.59 -6.37 -9.29
CA MET A 232 -16.56 -5.89 -10.67
C MET A 232 -15.15 -6.02 -11.28
N ILE A 233 -14.12 -5.60 -10.53
CA ILE A 233 -12.72 -5.70 -10.97
C ILE A 233 -12.32 -7.17 -11.18
N ASN A 234 -12.63 -8.04 -10.22
CA ASN A 234 -12.27 -9.47 -10.32
C ASN A 234 -13.01 -10.17 -11.46
N ALA A 235 -14.25 -9.78 -11.76
CA ALA A 235 -15.03 -10.34 -12.85
C ALA A 235 -14.47 -9.93 -14.23
N ASN A 236 -14.04 -8.69 -14.38
CA ASN A 236 -13.48 -8.16 -15.63
C ASN A 236 -12.53 -6.98 -15.35
N PRO A 237 -11.23 -7.21 -15.14
CA PRO A 237 -10.28 -6.14 -14.84
C PRO A 237 -9.91 -5.25 -16.04
N GLY A 238 -10.16 -5.72 -17.27
CA GLY A 238 -9.75 -5.02 -18.50
C GLY A 238 -10.20 -3.56 -18.58
N PRO A 239 -11.49 -3.23 -18.37
CA PRO A 239 -11.99 -1.85 -18.40
C PRO A 239 -11.27 -0.91 -17.43
N TYR A 240 -10.72 -1.43 -16.34
CA TYR A 240 -10.08 -0.65 -15.26
C TYR A 240 -8.55 -0.62 -15.34
N ALA A 241 -7.95 -1.33 -16.30
CA ALA A 241 -6.50 -1.42 -16.45
C ALA A 241 -5.83 -0.04 -16.68
N HIS A 242 -6.53 0.87 -17.35
CA HIS A 242 -6.03 2.21 -17.65
C HIS A 242 -5.66 3.02 -16.40
N TYR A 243 -6.40 2.89 -15.29
CA TYR A 243 -6.06 3.58 -14.03
C TYR A 243 -4.66 3.25 -13.53
N ILE A 244 -4.24 2.00 -13.74
CA ILE A 244 -2.94 1.50 -13.30
C ILE A 244 -1.85 1.86 -14.30
N THR A 245 -2.12 1.66 -15.61
CA THR A 245 -1.11 1.90 -16.65
C THR A 245 -0.80 3.38 -16.89
N GLU A 246 -1.69 4.30 -16.52
CA GLU A 246 -1.38 5.74 -16.45
C GLU A 246 -0.11 6.04 -15.61
N GLU A 247 0.13 5.25 -14.55
CA GLU A 247 1.32 5.41 -13.70
C GLU A 247 2.62 4.91 -14.36
N ALA A 248 2.50 4.10 -15.43
CA ALA A 248 3.65 3.57 -16.18
C ALA A 248 4.28 4.59 -17.15
N ARG A 249 3.77 5.81 -17.24
CA ARG A 249 4.33 6.92 -18.02
C ARG A 249 4.54 6.56 -19.51
N GLY A 250 3.60 5.82 -20.09
CA GLY A 250 3.67 5.40 -21.50
C GLY A 250 4.57 4.17 -21.77
N LEU A 251 5.10 3.53 -20.72
CA LEU A 251 5.91 2.32 -20.86
C LEU A 251 5.05 1.04 -20.96
N LEU A 252 3.77 1.12 -20.62
CA LEU A 252 2.82 0.01 -20.62
C LEU A 252 1.43 0.46 -21.07
N GLU A 253 0.89 -0.23 -22.07
CA GLU A 253 -0.50 -0.03 -22.50
C GLU A 253 -1.48 -0.87 -21.64
N PRO A 254 -2.78 -0.51 -21.55
CA PRO A 254 -3.75 -1.26 -20.75
C PRO A 254 -3.84 -2.76 -21.07
N ASN A 255 -3.73 -3.14 -22.33
CA ASN A 255 -3.77 -4.54 -22.78
C ASN A 255 -2.48 -5.32 -22.51
N GLU A 256 -1.41 -4.66 -22.10
CA GLU A 256 -0.12 -5.28 -21.73
C GLU A 256 0.00 -5.52 -20.21
N LEU A 257 -0.90 -4.91 -19.42
CA LEU A 257 -0.93 -5.11 -17.96
C LEU A 257 -1.27 -6.58 -17.64
N GLN A 258 -0.48 -7.18 -16.77
CA GLN A 258 -0.71 -8.55 -16.32
C GLN A 258 -1.86 -8.59 -15.30
N THR A 259 -3.11 -8.57 -15.79
CA THR A 259 -4.30 -8.42 -14.95
C THR A 259 -4.53 -9.55 -13.94
N TRP A 260 -3.92 -10.73 -14.15
CA TRP A 260 -3.94 -11.82 -13.16
C TRP A 260 -3.24 -11.47 -11.83
N ARG A 261 -2.42 -10.41 -11.80
CA ARG A 261 -1.83 -9.86 -10.57
C ARG A 261 -2.78 -8.94 -9.82
N LEU A 262 -3.89 -8.56 -10.43
CA LEU A 262 -4.91 -7.71 -9.81
C LEU A 262 -5.87 -8.59 -9.03
N LEU A 263 -5.78 -8.54 -7.70
CA LEU A 263 -6.63 -9.30 -6.82
C LEU A 263 -7.23 -8.37 -5.76
N TYR A 264 -8.55 -8.39 -5.67
CA TYR A 264 -9.31 -7.58 -4.73
C TYR A 264 -10.27 -8.47 -3.95
N ALA A 265 -10.40 -8.21 -2.66
CA ALA A 265 -11.31 -8.92 -1.77
C ALA A 265 -12.26 -7.89 -1.12
N PRO A 266 -13.46 -8.28 -0.71
CA PRO A 266 -14.29 -7.40 0.10
C PRO A 266 -13.53 -6.96 1.35
N PRO A 267 -13.63 -5.68 1.78
CA PRO A 267 -13.12 -5.26 3.07
C PRO A 267 -13.70 -6.10 4.21
N THR A 268 -12.90 -6.39 5.21
CA THR A 268 -13.30 -7.22 6.37
C THR A 268 -12.81 -6.60 7.67
N PRO A 269 -13.38 -6.99 8.84
CA PRO A 269 -12.83 -6.59 10.13
C PRO A 269 -11.36 -6.98 10.25
N TYR A 270 -10.57 -6.12 10.88
CA TYR A 270 -9.18 -6.44 11.20
C TYR A 270 -9.14 -7.24 12.51
N THR A 271 -8.82 -8.53 12.44
CA THR A 271 -8.92 -9.44 13.59
C THR A 271 -7.78 -9.29 14.58
N ARG A 272 -8.03 -9.63 15.85
CA ARG A 272 -7.00 -9.68 16.90
C ARG A 272 -5.84 -10.61 16.52
N GLU A 273 -6.14 -11.82 16.08
CA GLU A 273 -5.13 -12.80 15.66
C GLU A 273 -4.20 -12.22 14.57
N ARG A 274 -4.79 -11.51 13.61
CA ARG A 274 -4.02 -10.87 12.54
C ARG A 274 -3.12 -9.77 13.08
N PHE A 275 -3.65 -8.91 13.96
CA PHE A 275 -2.87 -7.86 14.61
C PHE A 275 -1.68 -8.45 15.37
N GLU A 276 -1.92 -9.42 16.24
CA GLU A 276 -0.89 -10.04 17.04
C GLU A 276 0.22 -10.65 16.18
N ARG A 277 -0.15 -11.44 15.16
CA ARG A 277 0.83 -12.02 14.24
C ARG A 277 1.65 -10.96 13.50
N THR A 278 1.01 -9.91 13.01
CA THR A 278 1.66 -8.82 12.28
C THR A 278 2.59 -8.02 13.19
N TYR A 279 2.10 -7.64 14.36
CA TYR A 279 2.84 -6.85 15.32
C TYR A 279 4.03 -7.61 15.91
N GLN A 280 3.87 -8.89 16.29
CA GLN A 280 4.95 -9.74 16.75
C GLN A 280 6.06 -9.90 15.71
N TRP A 281 5.70 -10.05 14.44
CA TRP A 281 6.69 -10.06 13.36
C TRP A 281 7.46 -8.73 13.29
N MET A 282 6.77 -7.60 13.38
CA MET A 282 7.39 -6.26 13.35
C MET A 282 8.33 -6.04 14.53
N LEU A 283 7.99 -6.51 15.73
CA LEU A 283 8.85 -6.46 16.91
C LEU A 283 10.16 -7.27 16.76
N GLY A 284 10.20 -8.21 15.82
CA GLY A 284 11.42 -8.90 15.44
C GLY A 284 12.43 -8.04 14.68
N TYR A 285 12.09 -6.79 14.36
CA TYR A 285 12.92 -5.77 13.73
C TYR A 285 12.78 -4.46 14.54
N PRO A 286 13.70 -4.15 15.44
CA PRO A 286 13.57 -3.05 16.40
C PRO A 286 13.28 -1.67 15.76
N GLU A 287 13.69 -1.49 14.49
CA GLU A 287 13.49 -0.26 13.74
C GLU A 287 12.08 -0.12 13.14
N LEU A 288 11.30 -1.21 13.08
CA LEU A 288 10.02 -1.18 12.35
C LEU A 288 8.88 -0.59 13.17
N VAL A 289 8.83 -0.83 14.48
CA VAL A 289 7.73 -0.35 15.33
C VAL A 289 8.17 -0.27 16.81
N THR A 290 7.61 0.68 17.54
CA THR A 290 7.81 0.78 18.99
C THR A 290 7.02 -0.31 19.73
N PRO A 291 7.58 -0.96 20.75
CA PRO A 291 6.86 -1.92 21.58
C PRO A 291 5.79 -1.25 22.47
N GLY A 292 4.80 -2.05 22.92
CA GLY A 292 3.80 -1.64 23.91
C GLY A 292 2.38 -1.43 23.36
N ALA A 293 2.15 -1.56 22.04
CA ALA A 293 0.81 -1.44 21.48
C ALA A 293 -0.05 -2.67 21.78
N THR A 294 -1.35 -2.43 21.96
CA THR A 294 -2.39 -3.47 22.09
C THR A 294 -3.35 -3.42 20.91
N TYR A 295 -4.10 -4.49 20.72
CA TYR A 295 -5.14 -4.52 19.68
C TYR A 295 -6.12 -3.36 19.83
N GLU A 296 -6.58 -3.09 21.04
CA GLU A 296 -7.57 -2.03 21.33
C GLU A 296 -7.02 -0.62 21.10
N SER A 297 -5.71 -0.43 21.26
CA SER A 297 -5.09 0.87 20.98
C SER A 297 -4.96 1.15 19.48
N VAL A 298 -4.89 0.10 18.65
CA VAL A 298 -4.57 0.20 17.21
C VAL A 298 -5.77 -0.04 16.31
N VAL A 299 -6.72 -0.89 16.74
CA VAL A 299 -7.84 -1.36 15.91
C VAL A 299 -9.18 -0.90 16.43
N ASP A 300 -10.07 -0.54 15.53
CA ASP A 300 -11.45 -0.14 15.81
C ASP A 300 -12.37 -0.62 14.67
N ASN A 301 -13.03 -1.73 14.91
CA ASN A 301 -13.92 -2.36 13.92
C ASN A 301 -15.35 -1.81 13.91
N ARG A 302 -15.59 -0.56 14.33
CA ARG A 302 -16.92 0.07 14.43
C ARG A 302 -17.77 0.05 13.15
N ALA A 303 -17.18 -0.23 11.99
CA ALA A 303 -17.91 -0.39 10.73
C ALA A 303 -18.78 -1.66 10.70
N TRP A 304 -18.55 -2.61 11.60
CA TRP A 304 -19.22 -3.92 11.67
C TRP A 304 -20.05 -4.11 12.96
N GLU A 305 -20.15 -3.09 13.79
CA GLU A 305 -21.03 -3.04 14.96
C GLU A 305 -22.43 -2.53 14.56
#